data_d5ff79f9d1fbec9ec4c3dd57ad7f76c2
#
_entry.id   d5ff79f9d1fbec9ec4c3dd57ad7f76c2
#
_cell.length_a   1.000
_cell.length_b   1.000
_cell.length_c   1.000
_cell.angle_alpha   90.00
_cell.angle_beta   90.00
_cell.angle_gamma   90.00
#
_symmetry.space_group_name_H-M   'P 1'
#
loop_
_entity.id
_entity.type
_entity.pdbx_description
1 polymer ?
#
loop_
_entity_poly.entity_id
_entity_poly.type
_entity_poly.pdbx_seq_one_letter_code
_entity_poly.pdbx_strand_id
1 'polypeptide(L)'
;MKHTLAALLLLASPVFSPAGAQEMVTVKPAVVIDSPTLHLGDIFAGAGARADLVVGTSPAPGRRLVVEAPQLAALARIHGLSWRPLMAGERSIIERPGRPVPQDEVLELLRAELLRLGLPAESELELPGFSPPLVPVSALLNLGLEGLVFEATQGRFAATLVVLAEGQPSQRLRITGRAMATAPVVVATRRLGLGEVIRAADVRLVRLRAERVRPGAAEAPDQVIGQQLRRPMTEGLPVMTGDLGPPPVVSKNALVVMTLEAPGLSLTVQGRALADAPQGGLVQVMNLESNAVVEAQAIAPGRVRVAMGAVPVIR
;
A
#
# COMPACT_ATOMS: atom_id res chain seq x y z
N MET A 1 111.76 -25.31 14.83
CA MET A 1 110.44 -25.71 14.37
C MET A 1 109.47 -24.58 14.71
N LYS A 2 108.93 -23.93 13.71
CA LYS A 2 108.19 -22.64 13.80
C LYS A 2 106.72 -22.90 13.91
N HIS A 3 106.03 -22.41 14.95
CA HIS A 3 104.61 -22.41 15.09
C HIS A 3 104.09 -21.02 14.81
N THR A 4 103.43 -20.82 13.70
CA THR A 4 102.72 -19.58 13.31
C THR A 4 101.29 -19.63 13.85
N LEU A 5 100.97 -18.63 14.73
CA LEU A 5 99.64 -18.41 15.35
C LEU A 5 98.86 -17.48 14.40
N ALA A 6 97.80 -17.98 13.76
CA ALA A 6 96.83 -17.16 12.94
C ALA A 6 95.77 -16.59 13.84
N ALA A 7 95.70 -15.24 13.94
CA ALA A 7 94.63 -14.51 14.64
C ALA A 7 93.44 -14.35 13.70
N LEU A 8 92.28 -14.89 14.09
CA LEU A 8 91.03 -14.74 13.41
C LEU A 8 90.32 -13.44 13.91
N LEU A 9 90.25 -12.42 13.06
CA LEU A 9 89.58 -11.17 13.35
C LEU A 9 88.09 -11.37 13.02
N LEU A 10 87.17 -11.45 14.01
CA LEU A 10 85.68 -11.42 13.83
C LEU A 10 85.22 -9.99 13.60
N LEU A 11 84.86 -9.66 12.35
CA LEU A 11 84.17 -8.48 12.01
C LEU A 11 82.71 -8.57 12.44
N ALA A 12 82.34 -7.92 13.55
CA ALA A 12 80.94 -7.70 13.94
C ALA A 12 80.33 -6.68 13.06
N SER A 13 79.51 -7.11 12.11
CA SER A 13 78.66 -6.20 11.32
C SER A 13 77.50 -5.65 12.19
N PRO A 14 77.29 -4.33 12.29
CA PRO A 14 76.14 -3.79 12.99
C PRO A 14 74.87 -4.16 12.18
N VAL A 15 73.95 -4.93 12.81
CA VAL A 15 72.61 -5.13 12.30
C VAL A 15 71.89 -3.82 12.45
N PHE A 16 71.80 -3.07 11.35
CA PHE A 16 70.89 -1.94 11.22
C PHE A 16 69.47 -2.47 11.19
N SER A 17 68.77 -2.45 12.36
CA SER A 17 67.31 -2.58 12.36
C SER A 17 66.73 -1.40 11.56
N PRO A 18 65.94 -1.61 10.53
CA PRO A 18 65.29 -0.51 9.86
C PRO A 18 64.41 0.19 10.90
N ALA A 19 64.74 1.43 11.26
CA ALA A 19 63.86 2.33 11.96
C ALA A 19 62.54 2.33 11.15
N GLY A 20 61.44 1.85 11.75
CA GLY A 20 60.17 1.76 11.09
C GLY A 20 59.84 3.10 10.43
N ALA A 21 59.81 3.12 9.12
CA ALA A 21 59.34 4.30 8.35
C ALA A 21 57.95 4.59 8.89
N GLN A 22 57.78 5.68 9.61
CA GLN A 22 56.44 6.15 10.00
C GLN A 22 55.68 6.44 8.72
N GLU A 23 54.76 5.54 8.37
CA GLU A 23 53.90 5.68 7.20
C GLU A 23 53.16 7.02 7.29
N MET A 24 53.44 7.93 6.36
CA MET A 24 52.72 9.20 6.25
C MET A 24 51.34 8.91 5.74
N VAL A 25 50.34 9.20 6.57
CA VAL A 25 48.91 8.96 6.22
C VAL A 25 48.21 10.25 5.80
N THR A 26 47.20 10.11 4.97
CA THR A 26 46.33 11.22 4.56
C THR A 26 44.89 10.95 5.04
N VAL A 27 44.19 12.03 5.41
CA VAL A 27 42.79 11.93 5.84
C VAL A 27 41.87 11.77 4.62
N LYS A 28 40.92 10.89 4.70
CA LYS A 28 39.80 10.76 3.74
C LYS A 28 38.76 11.85 4.09
N PRO A 29 38.47 12.84 3.22
CA PRO A 29 37.58 13.95 3.57
C PRO A 29 36.11 13.52 3.67
N ALA A 30 35.70 12.49 2.94
CA ALA A 30 34.36 11.91 2.97
C ALA A 30 34.44 10.39 2.88
N VAL A 31 33.70 9.72 3.76
CA VAL A 31 33.70 8.25 3.89
C VAL A 31 32.28 7.79 4.06
N VAL A 32 31.89 6.77 3.31
CA VAL A 32 30.60 6.09 3.45
C VAL A 32 30.86 4.69 3.97
N ILE A 33 30.25 4.33 5.12
CA ILE A 33 30.43 3.04 5.76
C ILE A 33 29.07 2.47 6.15
N ASP A 34 28.91 1.15 6.08
CA ASP A 34 27.72 0.45 6.59
C ASP A 34 28.02 -0.42 7.82
N SER A 35 29.31 -0.63 8.12
CA SER A 35 29.78 -1.36 9.32
C SER A 35 29.35 -0.66 10.62
N PRO A 36 29.04 -1.42 11.69
CA PRO A 36 28.77 -0.86 13.02
C PRO A 36 29.99 -0.26 13.69
N THR A 37 31.18 -0.65 13.27
CA THR A 37 32.49 -0.22 13.83
C THR A 37 33.22 0.64 12.80
N LEU A 38 33.92 1.64 13.32
CA LEU A 38 34.79 2.53 12.56
C LEU A 38 36.22 2.07 12.70
N HIS A 39 36.88 1.83 11.58
CA HIS A 39 38.29 1.40 11.55
C HIS A 39 39.21 2.56 11.19
N LEU A 40 40.49 2.42 11.58
CA LEU A 40 41.49 3.46 11.30
C LEU A 40 41.66 3.71 9.81
N GLY A 41 41.58 2.66 8.99
CA GLY A 41 41.65 2.71 7.54
C GLY A 41 40.44 3.37 6.88
N ASP A 42 39.32 3.51 7.59
CA ASP A 42 38.16 4.27 7.09
C ASP A 42 38.47 5.77 7.08
N ILE A 43 39.21 6.24 8.09
CA ILE A 43 39.54 7.66 8.26
C ILE A 43 40.85 8.02 7.55
N PHE A 44 41.86 7.17 7.65
CA PHE A 44 43.19 7.45 7.12
C PHE A 44 43.54 6.54 5.94
N ALA A 45 43.92 7.10 4.84
CA ALA A 45 44.56 6.39 3.74
C ALA A 45 46.05 6.19 4.05
N GLY A 46 46.58 4.98 3.79
CA GLY A 46 47.97 4.65 4.07
C GLY A 46 48.24 4.16 5.50
N ALA A 47 47.23 3.72 6.23
CA ALA A 47 47.36 3.18 7.58
C ALA A 47 48.04 1.80 7.65
N GLY A 48 48.36 1.18 6.51
CA GLY A 48 49.09 -0.08 6.40
C GLY A 48 48.49 -1.20 7.26
N ALA A 49 49.31 -1.91 8.00
CA ALA A 49 48.88 -3.00 8.87
C ALA A 49 47.94 -2.58 10.03
N ARG A 50 47.75 -1.27 10.24
CA ARG A 50 46.87 -0.72 11.29
C ARG A 50 45.49 -0.34 10.76
N ALA A 51 45.22 -0.51 9.48
CA ALA A 51 43.96 -0.11 8.85
C ALA A 51 42.71 -0.75 9.53
N ASP A 52 42.84 -2.00 9.96
CA ASP A 52 41.76 -2.78 10.57
C ASP A 52 41.52 -2.51 12.07
N LEU A 53 42.33 -1.62 12.69
CA LEU A 53 42.16 -1.27 14.08
C LEU A 53 40.84 -0.52 14.29
N VAL A 54 40.00 -1.01 15.20
CA VAL A 54 38.75 -0.34 15.58
C VAL A 54 39.07 0.92 16.39
N VAL A 55 38.59 2.05 15.93
CA VAL A 55 38.82 3.37 16.56
C VAL A 55 37.55 3.95 17.21
N GLY A 56 36.40 3.32 16.97
CA GLY A 56 35.14 3.74 17.55
C GLY A 56 33.94 3.03 16.99
N THR A 57 32.75 3.58 17.31
CA THR A 57 31.46 3.15 16.74
C THR A 57 31.08 4.05 15.60
N SER A 58 30.52 3.47 14.55
CA SER A 58 29.95 4.21 13.43
C SER A 58 28.74 5.03 13.86
N PRO A 59 28.43 6.13 13.15
CA PRO A 59 27.19 6.85 13.40
C PRO A 59 25.96 5.95 13.22
N ALA A 60 24.84 6.36 13.80
CA ALA A 60 23.59 5.66 13.56
C ALA A 60 23.19 5.73 12.06
N PRO A 61 22.45 4.75 11.54
CA PRO A 61 21.98 4.76 10.15
C PRO A 61 21.28 6.06 9.80
N GLY A 62 21.61 6.64 8.65
CA GLY A 62 21.12 7.94 8.19
C GLY A 62 21.77 9.15 8.87
N ARG A 63 22.83 8.95 9.68
CA ARG A 63 23.54 10.02 10.38
C ARG A 63 24.96 10.19 9.86
N ARG A 64 25.51 11.36 10.16
CA ARG A 64 26.90 11.73 9.85
C ARG A 64 27.66 12.00 11.14
N LEU A 65 28.93 11.61 11.15
CA LEU A 65 29.90 11.96 12.16
C LEU A 65 30.98 12.83 11.51
N VAL A 66 31.25 14.00 12.07
CA VAL A 66 32.34 14.87 11.64
C VAL A 66 33.48 14.72 12.62
N VAL A 67 34.67 14.33 12.13
CA VAL A 67 35.90 14.23 12.91
C VAL A 67 36.79 15.38 12.53
N GLU A 68 36.94 16.32 13.44
CA GLU A 68 37.71 17.55 13.23
C GLU A 68 39.24 17.31 13.39
N ALA A 69 40.05 18.24 12.87
CA ALA A 69 41.53 18.15 12.89
C ALA A 69 42.13 17.82 14.27
N PRO A 70 41.69 18.38 15.41
CA PRO A 70 42.25 18.02 16.73
C PRO A 70 41.96 16.55 17.08
N GLN A 71 40.80 16.04 16.72
CA GLN A 71 40.45 14.62 16.98
C GLN A 71 41.22 13.67 16.06
N LEU A 72 41.41 14.07 14.78
CA LEU A 72 42.22 13.32 13.82
C LEU A 72 43.70 13.26 14.30
N ALA A 73 44.24 14.36 14.81
CA ALA A 73 45.62 14.40 15.36
C ALA A 73 45.76 13.51 16.60
N ALA A 74 44.74 13.49 17.48
CA ALA A 74 44.71 12.59 18.64
C ALA A 74 44.69 11.11 18.24
N LEU A 75 43.78 10.76 17.27
CA LEU A 75 43.70 9.38 16.74
C LEU A 75 45.02 8.96 16.09
N ALA A 76 45.62 9.78 15.23
CA ALA A 76 46.89 9.47 14.60
C ALA A 76 47.99 9.22 15.63
N ARG A 77 48.10 10.06 16.64
CA ARG A 77 49.10 9.93 17.72
C ARG A 77 48.90 8.68 18.55
N ILE A 78 47.65 8.36 18.95
CA ILE A 78 47.33 7.16 19.77
C ILE A 78 47.74 5.89 19.01
N HIS A 79 47.51 5.85 17.71
CA HIS A 79 47.79 4.69 16.87
C HIS A 79 49.15 4.76 16.17
N GLY A 80 50.03 5.71 16.55
CA GLY A 80 51.40 5.81 16.05
C GLY A 80 51.52 6.12 14.56
N LEU A 81 50.51 6.81 14.01
CA LEU A 81 50.53 7.32 12.63
C LEU A 81 51.16 8.70 12.54
N SER A 82 51.88 8.96 11.45
CA SER A 82 52.46 10.28 11.17
C SER A 82 51.48 11.06 10.27
N TRP A 83 50.66 11.90 10.92
CA TRP A 83 49.74 12.77 10.20
C TRP A 83 49.94 14.26 10.56
N ARG A 84 49.87 15.11 9.57
CA ARG A 84 49.82 16.55 9.73
C ARG A 84 48.77 17.13 8.84
N PRO A 85 47.95 18.10 9.30
CA PRO A 85 46.94 18.72 8.47
C PRO A 85 47.58 19.46 7.30
N LEU A 86 47.06 19.24 6.09
CA LEU A 86 47.50 19.95 4.87
C LEU A 86 46.88 21.34 4.80
N MET A 87 45.72 21.54 5.42
CA MET A 87 45.00 22.81 5.46
C MET A 87 44.40 23.05 6.84
N ALA A 88 44.23 24.35 7.18
CA ALA A 88 43.49 24.72 8.38
C ALA A 88 42.02 24.27 8.22
N GLY A 89 41.49 23.50 9.21
CA GLY A 89 40.11 23.00 9.17
C GLY A 89 39.92 21.67 8.42
N GLU A 90 40.99 20.91 8.14
CA GLU A 90 40.88 19.56 7.60
C GLU A 90 40.04 18.68 8.52
N ARG A 91 39.08 17.97 7.94
CA ARG A 91 38.12 17.13 8.66
C ARG A 91 37.74 15.90 7.84
N SER A 92 37.27 14.87 8.50
CA SER A 92 36.64 13.70 7.86
C SER A 92 35.17 13.67 8.17
N ILE A 93 34.33 13.51 7.15
CA ILE A 93 32.88 13.35 7.28
C ILE A 93 32.57 11.87 7.02
N ILE A 94 32.14 11.18 8.06
CA ILE A 94 31.78 9.77 7.99
C ILE A 94 30.27 9.69 7.95
N GLU A 95 29.75 9.18 6.86
CA GLU A 95 28.29 8.98 6.66
C GLU A 95 27.96 7.49 6.75
N ARG A 96 26.93 7.16 7.50
CA ARG A 96 26.34 5.83 7.49
C ARG A 96 24.97 5.93 6.83
N PRO A 97 24.81 5.41 5.60
CA PRO A 97 23.51 5.36 4.95
C PRO A 97 22.50 4.57 5.76
N GLY A 98 21.22 4.91 5.64
CA GLY A 98 20.15 4.18 6.27
C GLY A 98 18.97 4.04 5.34
N ARG A 99 18.28 2.90 5.40
CA ARG A 99 16.99 2.70 4.74
C ARG A 99 15.87 2.72 5.78
N PRO A 100 14.71 3.29 5.47
CA PRO A 100 13.57 3.21 6.37
C PRO A 100 13.04 1.76 6.44
N VAL A 101 12.55 1.37 7.61
CA VAL A 101 11.78 0.13 7.75
C VAL A 101 10.53 0.25 6.89
N PRO A 102 10.22 -0.73 6.00
CA PRO A 102 9.04 -0.68 5.16
C PRO A 102 7.76 -0.66 6.02
N GLN A 103 6.93 0.34 5.80
CA GLN A 103 5.68 0.48 6.56
C GLN A 103 4.73 -0.69 6.31
N ASP A 104 4.74 -1.23 5.10
CA ASP A 104 3.88 -2.37 4.72
C ASP A 104 4.20 -3.62 5.52
N GLU A 105 5.49 -3.91 5.78
CA GLU A 105 5.91 -5.05 6.63
C GLU A 105 5.41 -4.88 8.08
N VAL A 106 5.42 -3.64 8.60
CA VAL A 106 4.89 -3.33 9.93
C VAL A 106 3.37 -3.52 9.96
N LEU A 107 2.66 -3.08 8.92
CA LEU A 107 1.22 -3.24 8.80
C LEU A 107 0.81 -4.71 8.66
N GLU A 108 1.55 -5.50 7.89
CA GLU A 108 1.31 -6.96 7.77
C GLU A 108 1.50 -7.68 9.09
N LEU A 109 2.58 -7.37 9.82
CA LEU A 109 2.83 -7.93 11.14
C LEU A 109 1.72 -7.57 12.13
N LEU A 110 1.30 -6.29 12.15
CA LEU A 110 0.20 -5.81 12.98
C LEU A 110 -1.11 -6.51 12.61
N ARG A 111 -1.41 -6.64 11.31
CA ARG A 111 -2.61 -7.32 10.82
C ARG A 111 -2.68 -8.75 11.30
N ALA A 112 -1.58 -9.50 11.19
CA ALA A 112 -1.53 -10.89 11.61
C ALA A 112 -1.84 -11.05 13.11
N GLU A 113 -1.27 -10.19 13.95
CA GLU A 113 -1.51 -10.24 15.40
C GLU A 113 -2.89 -9.71 15.80
N LEU A 114 -3.38 -8.64 15.16
CA LEU A 114 -4.71 -8.10 15.43
C LEU A 114 -5.84 -9.07 15.01
N LEU A 115 -5.66 -9.84 13.93
CA LEU A 115 -6.59 -10.90 13.54
C LEU A 115 -6.73 -11.95 14.64
N ARG A 116 -5.64 -12.31 15.33
CA ARG A 116 -5.67 -13.24 16.47
C ARG A 116 -6.44 -12.67 17.66
N LEU A 117 -6.46 -11.34 17.80
CA LEU A 117 -7.23 -10.63 18.83
C LEU A 117 -8.67 -10.31 18.43
N GLY A 118 -9.13 -10.83 17.27
CA GLY A 118 -10.53 -10.69 16.84
C GLY A 118 -10.80 -9.50 15.90
N LEU A 119 -9.76 -8.91 15.29
CA LEU A 119 -9.97 -7.90 14.25
C LEU A 119 -10.66 -8.58 13.04
N PRO A 120 -11.74 -8.01 12.48
CA PRO A 120 -12.30 -8.48 11.22
C PRO A 120 -11.26 -8.41 10.10
N ALA A 121 -11.14 -9.49 9.29
CA ALA A 121 -10.16 -9.60 8.21
C ALA A 121 -10.19 -8.42 7.24
N GLU A 122 -11.35 -7.88 7.05
CA GLU A 122 -11.72 -6.82 6.13
C GLU A 122 -11.51 -5.40 6.69
N SER A 123 -10.59 -5.26 7.65
CA SER A 123 -10.31 -3.96 8.28
C SER A 123 -9.14 -3.24 7.62
N GLU A 124 -9.25 -1.93 7.48
CA GLU A 124 -8.16 -1.03 7.12
C GLU A 124 -7.39 -0.63 8.38
N LEU A 125 -6.05 -0.72 8.33
CA LEU A 125 -5.18 -0.30 9.42
C LEU A 125 -4.54 1.04 9.08
N GLU A 126 -4.56 1.96 10.04
CA GLU A 126 -3.87 3.25 9.94
C GLU A 126 -2.91 3.42 11.11
N LEU A 127 -1.72 3.94 10.81
CA LEU A 127 -0.68 4.30 11.77
C LEU A 127 -0.43 5.82 11.70
N PRO A 128 -1.31 6.65 12.26
CA PRO A 128 -1.13 8.10 12.21
C PRO A 128 0.13 8.50 12.98
N GLY A 129 0.98 9.30 12.32
CA GLY A 129 2.22 9.80 12.94
C GLY A 129 3.35 8.77 13.04
N PHE A 130 3.21 7.58 12.47
CA PHE A 130 4.31 6.62 12.41
C PHE A 130 5.44 7.15 11.53
N SER A 131 6.63 7.24 12.12
CA SER A 131 7.85 7.58 11.40
C SER A 131 8.75 6.34 11.40
N PRO A 132 8.96 5.71 10.23
CA PRO A 132 9.79 4.51 10.14
C PRO A 132 11.21 4.78 10.66
N PRO A 133 11.74 3.95 11.57
CA PRO A 133 13.12 4.04 11.97
C PRO A 133 14.06 3.67 10.83
N LEU A 134 15.26 4.24 10.85
CA LEU A 134 16.31 3.91 9.89
C LEU A 134 17.11 2.71 10.36
N VAL A 135 17.42 1.81 9.44
CA VAL A 135 18.27 0.64 9.64
C VAL A 135 19.43 0.66 8.64
N PRO A 136 20.57 -0.02 8.90
CA PRO A 136 21.64 -0.13 7.91
C PRO A 136 21.13 -0.69 6.58
N VAL A 137 21.68 -0.23 5.46
CA VAL A 137 21.18 -0.59 4.12
C VAL A 137 21.30 -2.10 3.87
N SER A 138 22.41 -2.71 4.28
CA SER A 138 22.69 -4.13 4.09
C SER A 138 22.10 -5.06 5.17
N ALA A 139 21.54 -4.49 6.26
CA ALA A 139 21.12 -5.29 7.41
C ALA A 139 19.92 -6.19 7.10
N LEU A 140 19.99 -7.42 7.61
CA LEU A 140 18.82 -8.28 7.71
C LEU A 140 17.88 -7.69 8.78
N LEU A 141 16.62 -7.54 8.41
CA LEU A 141 15.59 -6.94 9.24
C LEU A 141 14.72 -8.04 9.85
N ASN A 142 14.51 -7.95 11.17
CA ASN A 142 13.53 -8.77 11.87
C ASN A 142 12.64 -7.86 12.72
N LEU A 143 11.33 -7.97 12.53
CA LEU A 143 10.32 -7.15 13.21
C LEU A 143 9.56 -8.03 14.21
N GLY A 144 9.31 -7.47 15.38
CA GLY A 144 8.49 -8.09 16.42
C GLY A 144 7.53 -7.08 17.04
N LEU A 145 6.48 -7.58 17.68
CA LEU A 145 5.53 -6.78 18.45
C LEU A 145 5.51 -7.24 19.90
N GLU A 146 5.58 -6.31 20.82
CA GLU A 146 5.45 -6.53 22.25
C GLU A 146 4.25 -5.74 22.78
N GLY A 147 3.49 -6.34 23.72
CA GLY A 147 2.43 -5.65 24.44
C GLY A 147 1.30 -5.10 23.57
N LEU A 148 0.92 -5.82 22.52
CA LEU A 148 -0.19 -5.42 21.67
C LEU A 148 -1.51 -5.46 22.45
N VAL A 149 -2.19 -4.32 22.52
CA VAL A 149 -3.53 -4.14 23.09
C VAL A 149 -4.45 -3.68 21.97
N PHE A 150 -5.62 -4.31 21.86
CA PHE A 150 -6.64 -3.96 20.89
C PHE A 150 -7.97 -3.68 21.58
N GLU A 151 -8.49 -2.47 21.42
CA GLU A 151 -9.81 -2.04 21.89
C GLU A 151 -10.83 -2.15 20.75
N ALA A 152 -11.45 -3.32 20.63
CA ALA A 152 -12.35 -3.63 19.51
C ALA A 152 -13.52 -2.64 19.36
N THR A 153 -14.06 -2.11 20.47
CA THR A 153 -15.19 -1.16 20.47
C THR A 153 -14.83 0.19 19.84
N GLN A 154 -13.58 0.62 19.97
CA GLN A 154 -13.08 1.90 19.45
C GLN A 154 -12.23 1.74 18.18
N GLY A 155 -11.94 0.49 17.82
CA GLY A 155 -11.04 0.18 16.71
C GLY A 155 -9.63 0.74 16.92
N ARG A 156 -9.17 0.88 18.18
CA ARG A 156 -7.84 1.40 18.50
C ARG A 156 -6.91 0.29 18.93
N PHE A 157 -5.65 0.45 18.58
CA PHE A 157 -4.60 -0.45 19.07
C PHE A 157 -3.36 0.31 19.46
N ALA A 158 -2.59 -0.29 20.37
CA ALA A 158 -1.27 0.18 20.78
C ALA A 158 -0.33 -1.02 20.94
N ALA A 159 0.91 -0.88 20.51
CA ALA A 159 1.94 -1.89 20.64
C ALA A 159 3.32 -1.25 20.75
N THR A 160 4.32 -2.03 21.11
CA THR A 160 5.73 -1.69 20.96
C THR A 160 6.31 -2.48 19.79
N LEU A 161 6.68 -1.77 18.73
CA LEU A 161 7.41 -2.35 17.60
C LEU A 161 8.88 -2.55 18.03
N VAL A 162 9.37 -3.77 17.93
CA VAL A 162 10.76 -4.13 18.15
C VAL A 162 11.42 -4.35 16.81
N VAL A 163 12.42 -3.53 16.52
CA VAL A 163 13.19 -3.60 15.26
C VAL A 163 14.57 -4.15 15.58
N LEU A 164 14.84 -5.33 15.06
CA LEU A 164 16.15 -5.99 15.12
C LEU A 164 16.78 -5.88 13.74
N ALA A 165 17.92 -5.21 13.66
CA ALA A 165 18.68 -5.12 12.43
C ALA A 165 20.15 -5.38 12.75
N GLU A 166 20.81 -6.16 11.90
CA GLU A 166 22.22 -6.48 12.07
C GLU A 166 23.07 -5.21 12.05
N GLY A 167 24.04 -5.14 12.92
CA GLY A 167 24.96 -4.00 13.00
C GLY A 167 24.41 -2.77 13.73
N GLN A 168 23.29 -2.88 14.46
CA GLN A 168 22.80 -1.84 15.35
C GLN A 168 22.10 -2.42 16.58
N PRO A 169 22.00 -1.66 17.70
CA PRO A 169 21.18 -2.04 18.84
C PRO A 169 19.70 -2.19 18.48
N SER A 170 18.98 -3.07 19.17
CA SER A 170 17.54 -3.21 19.01
C SER A 170 16.83 -1.89 19.30
N GLN A 171 15.92 -1.50 18.42
CA GLN A 171 15.10 -0.31 18.61
C GLN A 171 13.70 -0.72 19.05
N ARG A 172 13.16 -0.02 20.06
CA ARG A 172 11.79 -0.19 20.54
C ARG A 172 11.02 1.10 20.33
N LEU A 173 9.96 1.03 19.53
CA LEU A 173 9.13 2.18 19.21
C LEU A 173 7.69 1.90 19.63
N ARG A 174 7.12 2.80 20.41
CA ARG A 174 5.69 2.74 20.68
C ARG A 174 4.92 3.16 19.44
N ILE A 175 4.03 2.29 18.98
CA ILE A 175 3.13 2.54 17.85
C ILE A 175 1.70 2.51 18.35
N THR A 176 0.90 3.42 17.82
CA THR A 176 -0.54 3.49 18.06
C THR A 176 -1.25 3.64 16.74
N GLY A 177 -2.41 3.05 16.62
CA GLY A 177 -3.14 3.10 15.37
C GLY A 177 -4.62 2.86 15.51
N ARG A 178 -5.29 2.82 14.37
CA ARG A 178 -6.71 2.54 14.25
C ARG A 178 -6.94 1.43 13.25
N ALA A 179 -7.88 0.57 13.57
CA ALA A 179 -8.40 -0.47 12.71
C ALA A 179 -9.87 -0.12 12.41
N MET A 180 -10.18 0.12 11.14
CA MET A 180 -11.50 0.54 10.72
C MET A 180 -12.13 -0.55 9.87
N ALA A 181 -13.33 -0.98 10.23
CA ALA A 181 -14.09 -1.92 9.42
C ALA A 181 -14.37 -1.33 8.04
N THR A 182 -14.21 -2.14 7.00
CA THR A 182 -14.56 -1.78 5.63
C THR A 182 -15.70 -2.65 5.14
N ALA A 183 -16.55 -2.09 4.28
CA ALA A 183 -17.61 -2.83 3.60
C ALA A 183 -17.39 -2.80 2.08
N PRO A 184 -17.71 -3.90 1.37
CA PRO A 184 -17.69 -3.91 -0.08
C PRO A 184 -18.82 -3.01 -0.60
N VAL A 185 -18.55 -2.23 -1.63
CA VAL A 185 -19.54 -1.35 -2.26
C VAL A 185 -19.29 -1.31 -3.76
N VAL A 186 -20.37 -1.40 -4.52
CA VAL A 186 -20.32 -1.25 -5.97
C VAL A 186 -20.33 0.24 -6.33
N VAL A 187 -19.34 0.68 -7.11
CA VAL A 187 -19.24 2.06 -7.60
C VAL A 187 -19.26 2.11 -9.12
N ALA A 188 -19.77 3.22 -9.69
CA ALA A 188 -19.73 3.44 -11.11
C ALA A 188 -18.30 3.71 -11.61
N THR A 189 -17.92 3.14 -12.75
CA THR A 189 -16.61 3.36 -13.40
C THR A 189 -16.61 4.56 -14.33
N ARG A 190 -17.80 5.05 -14.71
CA ARG A 190 -18.04 6.22 -15.55
C ARG A 190 -19.36 6.90 -15.19
N ARG A 191 -19.62 8.04 -15.75
CA ARG A 191 -20.93 8.68 -15.65
C ARG A 191 -21.99 7.85 -16.40
N LEU A 192 -23.13 7.59 -15.73
CA LEU A 192 -24.27 6.85 -16.25
C LEU A 192 -25.50 7.74 -16.28
N GLY A 193 -26.25 7.67 -17.37
CA GLY A 193 -27.45 8.48 -17.59
C GLY A 193 -28.71 7.89 -16.95
N LEU A 194 -29.75 8.73 -16.83
CA LEU A 194 -31.09 8.28 -16.48
C LEU A 194 -31.59 7.27 -17.54
N GLY A 195 -32.16 6.15 -17.08
CA GLY A 195 -32.70 5.14 -17.99
C GLY A 195 -31.68 4.18 -18.58
N GLU A 196 -30.37 4.38 -18.29
CA GLU A 196 -29.30 3.52 -18.77
C GLU A 196 -29.30 2.20 -18.00
N VAL A 197 -29.12 1.07 -18.71
CA VAL A 197 -29.02 -0.26 -18.12
C VAL A 197 -27.55 -0.52 -17.78
N ILE A 198 -27.29 -0.86 -16.51
CA ILE A 198 -25.94 -1.10 -15.98
C ILE A 198 -25.37 -2.41 -16.54
N ARG A 199 -24.18 -2.34 -17.10
CA ARG A 199 -23.40 -3.47 -17.60
C ARG A 199 -22.25 -3.77 -16.64
N ALA A 200 -21.68 -4.96 -16.74
CA ALA A 200 -20.53 -5.35 -15.91
C ALA A 200 -19.32 -4.41 -16.02
N ALA A 201 -19.09 -3.81 -17.22
CA ALA A 201 -18.01 -2.86 -17.44
C ALA A 201 -18.25 -1.48 -16.79
N ASP A 202 -19.49 -1.16 -16.45
CA ASP A 202 -19.89 0.15 -15.92
C ASP A 202 -19.71 0.26 -14.41
N VAL A 203 -19.41 -0.85 -13.75
CA VAL A 203 -19.28 -0.92 -12.28
C VAL A 203 -18.05 -1.69 -11.86
N ARG A 204 -17.56 -1.37 -10.67
CA ARG A 204 -16.50 -2.11 -10.00
C ARG A 204 -16.79 -2.23 -8.51
N LEU A 205 -16.32 -3.31 -7.91
CA LEU A 205 -16.37 -3.48 -6.47
C LEU A 205 -15.17 -2.77 -5.84
N VAL A 206 -15.43 -1.95 -4.82
CA VAL A 206 -14.41 -1.29 -4.01
C VAL A 206 -14.73 -1.50 -2.54
N ARG A 207 -13.73 -1.37 -1.69
CA ARG A 207 -13.93 -1.38 -0.24
C ARG A 207 -13.88 0.05 0.28
N LEU A 208 -14.89 0.44 1.03
CA LEU A 208 -14.96 1.73 1.71
C LEU A 208 -15.09 1.52 3.22
N ARG A 209 -14.64 2.48 4.00
CA ARG A 209 -14.89 2.45 5.45
C ARG A 209 -16.37 2.32 5.71
N ALA A 210 -16.75 1.38 6.57
CA ALA A 210 -18.15 1.07 6.85
C ALA A 210 -18.96 2.32 7.27
N GLU A 211 -18.32 3.23 8.01
CA GLU A 211 -18.92 4.51 8.45
C GLU A 211 -19.28 5.46 7.29
N ARG A 212 -18.62 5.31 6.13
CA ARG A 212 -18.85 6.12 4.92
C ARG A 212 -19.86 5.50 3.97
N VAL A 213 -20.22 4.25 4.20
CA VAL A 213 -21.19 3.53 3.36
C VAL A 213 -22.59 3.90 3.78
N ARG A 214 -23.35 4.50 2.88
CA ARG A 214 -24.76 4.84 3.14
C ARG A 214 -25.61 3.58 3.12
N PRO A 215 -26.61 3.45 4.00
CA PRO A 215 -27.58 2.37 3.94
C PRO A 215 -28.24 2.26 2.57
N GLY A 216 -28.33 1.06 2.01
CA GLY A 216 -28.88 0.81 0.68
C GLY A 216 -27.88 0.92 -0.47
N ALA A 217 -26.58 1.10 -0.19
CA ALA A 217 -25.56 0.92 -1.21
C ALA A 217 -25.47 -0.56 -1.61
N ALA A 218 -25.27 -0.82 -2.92
CA ALA A 218 -25.12 -2.18 -3.43
C ALA A 218 -23.78 -2.76 -2.98
N GLU A 219 -23.79 -3.96 -2.42
CA GLU A 219 -22.61 -4.65 -1.88
C GLU A 219 -21.99 -5.64 -2.86
N ALA A 220 -22.74 -6.05 -3.89
CA ALA A 220 -22.30 -7.01 -4.88
C ALA A 220 -22.72 -6.58 -6.30
N PRO A 221 -21.90 -6.84 -7.34
CA PRO A 221 -22.19 -6.44 -8.72
C PRO A 221 -23.46 -7.05 -9.30
N ASP A 222 -23.83 -8.24 -8.90
CA ASP A 222 -25.05 -8.94 -9.33
C ASP A 222 -26.34 -8.24 -8.90
N GLN A 223 -26.30 -7.43 -7.84
CA GLN A 223 -27.43 -6.60 -7.40
C GLN A 223 -27.74 -5.46 -8.38
N VAL A 224 -26.79 -5.06 -9.20
CA VAL A 224 -26.88 -3.86 -10.04
C VAL A 224 -26.80 -4.14 -11.53
N ILE A 225 -26.09 -5.19 -11.94
CA ILE A 225 -25.94 -5.55 -13.37
C ILE A 225 -27.31 -5.97 -13.93
N GLY A 226 -27.64 -5.40 -15.11
CA GLY A 226 -28.93 -5.65 -15.76
C GLY A 226 -30.08 -4.79 -15.22
N GLN A 227 -29.87 -4.00 -14.18
CA GLN A 227 -30.85 -3.05 -13.68
C GLN A 227 -30.75 -1.71 -14.44
N GLN A 228 -31.85 -0.98 -14.52
CA GLN A 228 -31.93 0.34 -15.12
C GLN A 228 -31.84 1.42 -14.05
N LEU A 229 -31.09 2.48 -14.33
CA LEU A 229 -30.97 3.66 -13.48
C LEU A 229 -32.22 4.53 -13.52
N ARG A 230 -32.77 4.83 -12.33
CA ARG A 230 -33.86 5.80 -12.13
C ARG A 230 -33.38 7.22 -11.88
N ARG A 231 -32.07 7.40 -11.67
CA ARG A 231 -31.40 8.68 -11.50
C ARG A 231 -30.04 8.65 -12.15
N PRO A 232 -29.56 9.79 -12.68
CA PRO A 232 -28.21 9.84 -13.25
C PRO A 232 -27.17 9.65 -12.14
N MET A 233 -26.07 8.99 -12.48
CA MET A 233 -24.99 8.67 -11.56
C MET A 233 -23.65 9.21 -12.05
N THR A 234 -22.82 9.67 -11.12
CA THR A 234 -21.47 10.15 -11.38
C THR A 234 -20.45 9.04 -11.11
N GLU A 235 -19.36 9.05 -11.85
CA GLU A 235 -18.22 8.16 -11.66
C GLU A 235 -17.71 8.18 -10.21
N GLY A 236 -17.31 7.01 -9.69
CA GLY A 236 -16.75 6.85 -8.36
C GLY A 236 -17.76 6.86 -7.21
N LEU A 237 -19.04 7.17 -7.47
CA LEU A 237 -20.05 7.13 -6.42
C LEU A 237 -20.64 5.72 -6.24
N PRO A 238 -21.02 5.37 -4.99
CA PRO A 238 -21.72 4.13 -4.68
C PRO A 238 -23.07 4.02 -5.38
N VAL A 239 -23.35 2.87 -5.95
CA VAL A 239 -24.65 2.54 -6.55
C VAL A 239 -25.65 2.27 -5.44
N MET A 240 -26.74 3.03 -5.41
CA MET A 240 -27.81 2.84 -4.44
C MET A 240 -28.88 1.91 -5.02
N THR A 241 -29.26 0.86 -4.31
CA THR A 241 -30.28 -0.10 -4.77
C THR A 241 -31.63 0.56 -4.97
N GLY A 242 -31.96 1.61 -4.21
CA GLY A 242 -33.18 2.40 -4.38
C GLY A 242 -33.26 3.22 -5.66
N ASP A 243 -32.13 3.49 -6.31
CA ASP A 243 -32.05 4.22 -7.57
C ASP A 243 -32.07 3.28 -8.79
N LEU A 244 -32.32 1.98 -8.56
CA LEU A 244 -32.38 0.95 -9.59
C LEU A 244 -33.81 0.45 -9.79
N GLY A 245 -34.03 -0.11 -10.95
CA GLY A 245 -35.26 -0.82 -11.25
C GLY A 245 -35.10 -1.74 -12.46
N PRO A 246 -36.00 -2.69 -12.61
CA PRO A 246 -35.96 -3.57 -13.78
C PRO A 246 -36.08 -2.75 -15.07
N PRO A 247 -35.30 -3.06 -16.12
CA PRO A 247 -35.40 -2.40 -17.40
C PRO A 247 -36.78 -2.65 -18.05
N PRO A 248 -37.33 -1.68 -18.75
CA PRO A 248 -38.61 -1.87 -19.43
C PRO A 248 -38.44 -2.85 -20.60
N VAL A 249 -39.35 -3.82 -20.69
CA VAL A 249 -39.49 -4.71 -21.85
C VAL A 249 -40.46 -4.16 -22.86
N VAL A 250 -41.26 -3.18 -22.45
CA VAL A 250 -42.15 -2.41 -23.30
C VAL A 250 -41.87 -0.93 -23.07
N SER A 251 -41.47 -0.21 -24.11
CA SER A 251 -41.17 1.23 -24.02
C SER A 251 -42.39 2.06 -24.46
N LYS A 252 -42.56 3.24 -23.88
CA LYS A 252 -43.58 4.22 -24.27
C LYS A 252 -43.49 4.51 -25.78
N ASN A 253 -44.62 4.54 -26.42
CA ASN A 253 -44.80 4.72 -27.86
C ASN A 253 -44.31 3.56 -28.74
N ALA A 254 -43.80 2.47 -28.17
CA ALA A 254 -43.42 1.28 -28.93
C ALA A 254 -44.66 0.55 -29.47
N LEU A 255 -44.50 -0.07 -30.63
CA LEU A 255 -45.46 -1.01 -31.16
C LEU A 255 -45.32 -2.33 -30.39
N VAL A 256 -46.46 -2.84 -29.95
CA VAL A 256 -46.52 -4.11 -29.16
C VAL A 256 -47.56 -5.04 -29.75
N VAL A 257 -47.32 -6.32 -29.59
CA VAL A 257 -48.30 -7.35 -29.91
C VAL A 257 -49.12 -7.64 -28.66
N MET A 258 -50.38 -7.36 -28.71
CA MET A 258 -51.36 -7.63 -27.67
C MET A 258 -51.94 -9.04 -27.89
N THR A 259 -51.87 -9.91 -26.91
CA THR A 259 -52.41 -11.25 -26.95
C THR A 259 -53.51 -11.41 -25.88
N LEU A 260 -54.69 -11.84 -26.27
CA LEU A 260 -55.75 -12.25 -25.37
C LEU A 260 -55.91 -13.79 -25.50
N GLU A 261 -55.73 -14.51 -24.45
CA GLU A 261 -55.85 -15.96 -24.41
C GLU A 261 -57.04 -16.34 -23.50
N ALA A 262 -57.94 -17.13 -24.04
CA ALA A 262 -59.11 -17.70 -23.34
C ALA A 262 -59.32 -19.15 -23.79
N PRO A 263 -60.02 -19.98 -23.00
CA PRO A 263 -60.32 -21.35 -23.40
C PRO A 263 -60.98 -21.39 -24.78
N GLY A 264 -60.27 -21.96 -25.78
CA GLY A 264 -60.74 -22.04 -27.15
C GLY A 264 -60.62 -20.77 -27.98
N LEU A 265 -60.04 -19.66 -27.48
CA LEU A 265 -59.86 -18.40 -28.18
C LEU A 265 -58.45 -17.82 -27.95
N SER A 266 -57.77 -17.52 -29.03
CA SER A 266 -56.53 -16.73 -29.02
C SER A 266 -56.65 -15.59 -30.01
N LEU A 267 -56.61 -14.36 -29.52
CA LEU A 267 -56.64 -13.15 -30.33
C LEU A 267 -55.33 -12.40 -30.24
N THR A 268 -54.83 -11.96 -31.38
CA THR A 268 -53.59 -11.21 -31.45
C THR A 268 -53.84 -9.94 -32.30
N VAL A 269 -53.53 -8.79 -31.72
CA VAL A 269 -53.69 -7.47 -32.36
C VAL A 269 -52.48 -6.59 -32.11
N GLN A 270 -52.21 -5.61 -32.96
CA GLN A 270 -51.16 -4.63 -32.75
C GLN A 270 -51.70 -3.45 -31.93
N GLY A 271 -50.87 -3.00 -31.01
CA GLY A 271 -51.14 -1.85 -30.19
C GLY A 271 -49.93 -0.95 -30.03
N ARG A 272 -50.13 0.21 -29.44
CA ARG A 272 -49.07 1.15 -29.06
C ARG A 272 -49.07 1.33 -27.56
N ALA A 273 -47.94 1.07 -26.94
CA ALA A 273 -47.79 1.28 -25.50
C ALA A 273 -47.81 2.77 -25.14
N LEU A 274 -48.53 3.14 -24.10
CA LEU A 274 -48.65 4.53 -23.63
C LEU A 274 -47.71 4.88 -22.52
N ALA A 275 -47.07 3.84 -21.90
CA ALA A 275 -46.09 4.00 -20.85
C ALA A 275 -45.01 2.93 -20.96
N ASP A 276 -43.90 3.10 -20.22
CA ASP A 276 -42.85 2.08 -20.04
C ASP A 276 -43.35 1.01 -19.05
N ALA A 277 -43.04 -0.26 -19.32
CA ALA A 277 -43.30 -1.33 -18.38
C ALA A 277 -42.21 -2.38 -18.34
N PRO A 278 -41.77 -2.77 -17.14
CA PRO A 278 -40.88 -3.91 -16.97
C PRO A 278 -41.65 -5.22 -17.19
N GLN A 279 -40.95 -6.33 -17.29
CA GLN A 279 -41.56 -7.64 -17.38
C GLN A 279 -42.46 -7.90 -16.17
N GLY A 280 -43.68 -8.35 -16.42
CA GLY A 280 -44.71 -8.55 -15.40
C GLY A 280 -45.49 -7.28 -15.02
N GLY A 281 -44.99 -6.09 -15.41
CA GLY A 281 -45.63 -4.81 -15.11
C GLY A 281 -46.91 -4.57 -15.96
N LEU A 282 -47.83 -3.81 -15.40
CA LEU A 282 -49.06 -3.38 -16.11
C LEU A 282 -48.75 -2.15 -16.97
N VAL A 283 -49.31 -2.13 -18.18
CA VAL A 283 -49.13 -1.03 -19.14
C VAL A 283 -50.41 -0.76 -19.86
N GLN A 284 -50.74 0.50 -20.04
CA GLN A 284 -51.82 0.90 -20.92
C GLN A 284 -51.37 0.84 -22.38
N VAL A 285 -52.17 0.16 -23.22
CA VAL A 285 -51.88 -0.02 -24.64
C VAL A 285 -53.07 0.38 -25.44
N MET A 286 -52.86 1.24 -26.43
CA MET A 286 -53.87 1.66 -27.40
C MET A 286 -53.89 0.66 -28.56
N ASN A 287 -55.01 0.03 -28.79
CA ASN A 287 -55.24 -0.80 -29.97
C ASN A 287 -55.24 0.08 -31.23
N LEU A 288 -54.43 -0.27 -32.22
CA LEU A 288 -54.32 0.55 -33.44
C LEU A 288 -55.52 0.48 -34.40
N GLU A 289 -56.33 -0.58 -34.28
CA GLU A 289 -57.50 -0.76 -35.13
C GLU A 289 -58.75 -0.05 -34.56
N SER A 290 -58.95 -0.21 -33.24
CA SER A 290 -60.16 0.32 -32.59
C SER A 290 -59.92 1.64 -31.84
N ASN A 291 -58.69 2.10 -31.71
CA ASN A 291 -58.25 3.22 -30.82
C ASN A 291 -58.65 3.06 -29.34
N ALA A 292 -59.13 1.89 -28.95
CA ALA A 292 -59.45 1.63 -27.57
C ALA A 292 -58.19 1.44 -26.73
N VAL A 293 -58.15 2.01 -25.52
CA VAL A 293 -57.05 1.83 -24.55
C VAL A 293 -57.42 0.69 -23.59
N VAL A 294 -56.57 -0.29 -23.48
CA VAL A 294 -56.74 -1.43 -22.58
C VAL A 294 -55.49 -1.55 -21.69
N GLU A 295 -55.72 -2.06 -20.49
CA GLU A 295 -54.61 -2.40 -19.58
C GLU A 295 -54.15 -3.85 -19.89
N ALA A 296 -52.83 -4.02 -20.04
CA ALA A 296 -52.20 -5.29 -20.37
C ALA A 296 -50.94 -5.49 -19.53
N GLN A 297 -50.57 -6.73 -19.34
CA GLN A 297 -49.33 -7.11 -18.65
C GLN A 297 -48.20 -7.31 -19.66
N ALA A 298 -47.08 -6.65 -19.47
CA ALA A 298 -45.88 -6.85 -20.28
C ALA A 298 -45.27 -8.23 -19.99
N ILE A 299 -45.21 -9.12 -20.96
CA ILE A 299 -44.72 -10.50 -20.78
C ILE A 299 -43.30 -10.71 -21.35
N ALA A 300 -42.97 -9.99 -22.40
CA ALA A 300 -41.68 -10.06 -23.08
C ALA A 300 -41.44 -8.77 -23.90
N PRO A 301 -40.25 -8.55 -24.45
CA PRO A 301 -39.97 -7.41 -25.31
C PRO A 301 -40.99 -7.28 -26.46
N GLY A 302 -41.72 -6.15 -26.49
CA GLY A 302 -42.75 -5.87 -27.49
C GLY A 302 -43.99 -6.76 -27.39
N ARG A 303 -44.22 -7.53 -26.34
CA ARG A 303 -45.39 -8.40 -26.16
C ARG A 303 -46.12 -8.11 -24.86
N VAL A 304 -47.44 -8.00 -24.96
CA VAL A 304 -48.28 -7.78 -23.79
C VAL A 304 -49.45 -8.75 -23.79
N ARG A 305 -49.92 -9.17 -22.63
CA ARG A 305 -51.07 -10.01 -22.44
C ARG A 305 -52.21 -9.21 -21.82
N VAL A 306 -53.36 -9.22 -22.48
CA VAL A 306 -54.60 -8.61 -21.98
C VAL A 306 -55.35 -9.62 -21.13
N ALA A 307 -55.79 -9.23 -19.93
CA ALA A 307 -56.63 -10.10 -19.09
C ALA A 307 -58.08 -10.11 -19.60
N MET A 308 -58.72 -11.28 -19.43
CA MET A 308 -60.17 -11.36 -19.71
C MET A 308 -60.94 -10.44 -18.73
N GLY A 309 -61.81 -9.57 -19.26
CA GLY A 309 -62.57 -8.61 -18.44
C GLY A 309 -61.88 -7.26 -18.25
N ALA A 310 -60.74 -6.99 -18.93
CA ALA A 310 -60.17 -5.66 -18.98
C ALA A 310 -61.20 -4.67 -19.61
N VAL A 311 -61.75 -3.77 -18.80
CA VAL A 311 -62.68 -2.74 -19.25
C VAL A 311 -61.89 -1.69 -20.02
N PRO A 312 -62.34 -1.22 -21.22
CA PRO A 312 -61.72 -0.14 -21.93
C PRO A 312 -61.72 1.11 -21.03
N VAL A 313 -60.54 1.73 -20.86
CA VAL A 313 -60.46 3.01 -20.18
C VAL A 313 -61.02 4.07 -21.14
N ILE A 314 -62.28 4.44 -20.91
CA ILE A 314 -62.91 5.54 -21.65
C ILE A 314 -62.34 6.84 -21.08
N ARG A 315 -61.70 7.66 -21.96
CA ARG A 315 -61.35 9.05 -21.67
C ARG A 315 -62.45 9.96 -22.18
#